data_8326ca6540afa0d1e0d292f9a19e5fd0
#
_entry.id   8326ca6540afa0d1e0d292f9a19e5fd0
#
_cell.length_a   1.000
_cell.length_b   1.000
_cell.length_c   1.000
_cell.angle_alpha   90.00
_cell.angle_beta   90.00
_cell.angle_gamma   90.00
#
_symmetry.space_group_name_H-M   'P 1'
#
loop_
_entity.id
_entity.type
_entity.pdbx_description
1 polymer ?
#
loop_
_entity_poly.entity_id
_entity_poly.type
_entity_poly.pdbx_seq_one_letter_code
_entity_poly.pdbx_strand_id
1 'polypeptide(L)'
;EITEEQKAMLEALPPDQRASIRTKIETANELEDNLEEVFKNEQNLVERPDYEVLKNLKGTESDECADCIFGYDFFKYAPTTFAPINNVPVDSDYILGPGDKLLVNLYGTTNEKIESFISREGIFFLPSLGPISLIGLNFGDASKLIKERVRNEIIGTNASITLREVRSINVYMLGEVYQPGKFTMSGLSSVSNALIVSGGVNKTGSLRNISIKRNNRTIA
;
A
#
# COMPACT_ATOMS: atom_id res chain seq x y z
N GLU A 1 3.94 12.44 34.12
CA GLU A 1 4.09 12.80 35.57
C GLU A 1 3.70 14.27 35.78
N ILE A 2 2.78 14.52 36.69
CA ILE A 2 2.28 15.86 37.00
C ILE A 2 3.32 16.58 37.86
N THR A 3 3.70 17.79 37.47
CA THR A 3 4.66 18.61 38.25
C THR A 3 4.08 19.09 39.58
N GLU A 4 4.95 19.39 40.55
CA GLU A 4 4.53 19.90 41.87
C GLU A 4 3.69 21.18 41.78
N GLU A 5 3.96 22.06 40.81
CA GLU A 5 3.16 23.26 40.54
C GLU A 5 1.74 22.92 40.03
N GLN A 6 1.59 21.89 39.25
CA GLN A 6 0.30 21.42 38.75
C GLN A 6 -0.54 20.77 39.86
N LYS A 7 0.10 20.07 40.81
CA LYS A 7 -0.57 19.53 42.00
C LYS A 7 -1.11 20.65 42.91
N ALA A 8 -0.30 21.67 43.13
CA ALA A 8 -0.74 22.82 43.96
C ALA A 8 -1.91 23.58 43.30
N MET A 9 -1.91 23.67 41.95
CA MET A 9 -3.00 24.30 41.21
C MET A 9 -4.30 23.45 41.24
N LEU A 10 -4.17 22.12 41.25
CA LEU A 10 -5.29 21.20 41.38
C LEU A 10 -5.94 21.26 42.78
N GLU A 11 -5.15 21.48 43.83
CA GLU A 11 -5.66 21.62 45.24
C GLU A 11 -6.40 22.94 45.47
N ALA A 12 -6.15 23.96 44.68
CA ALA A 12 -6.83 25.26 44.77
C ALA A 12 -8.23 25.27 44.11
N LEU A 13 -8.62 24.24 43.36
CA LEU A 13 -9.91 24.15 42.68
C LEU A 13 -11.05 23.67 43.59
N PRO A 14 -12.33 24.01 43.30
CA PRO A 14 -13.50 23.48 43.97
C PRO A 14 -13.60 21.95 43.89
N PRO A 15 -14.19 21.26 44.91
CA PRO A 15 -14.18 19.79 44.99
C PRO A 15 -14.80 19.09 43.78
N ASP A 16 -15.85 19.64 43.19
CA ASP A 16 -16.53 19.07 42.03
C ASP A 16 -15.64 19.10 40.75
N GLN A 17 -14.86 20.16 40.62
CA GLN A 17 -13.93 20.28 39.48
C GLN A 17 -12.68 19.41 39.64
N ARG A 18 -12.22 19.20 40.87
CA ARG A 18 -11.11 18.28 41.19
C ARG A 18 -11.43 16.84 40.77
N ALA A 19 -12.64 16.38 41.07
CA ALA A 19 -13.09 15.02 40.74
C ALA A 19 -13.10 14.82 39.21
N SER A 20 -13.64 15.77 38.45
CA SER A 20 -13.71 15.71 37.00
C SER A 20 -12.32 15.75 36.33
N ILE A 21 -11.38 16.51 36.88
CA ILE A 21 -10.00 16.58 36.34
C ILE A 21 -9.22 15.31 36.67
N ARG A 22 -9.36 14.76 37.90
CA ARG A 22 -8.73 13.49 38.28
C ARG A 22 -9.16 12.35 37.35
N THR A 23 -10.45 12.21 37.06
CA THR A 23 -10.97 11.18 36.18
C THR A 23 -10.40 11.34 34.74
N LYS A 24 -10.26 12.57 34.27
CA LYS A 24 -9.66 12.84 32.93
C LYS A 24 -8.16 12.53 32.88
N ILE A 25 -7.44 12.75 33.97
CA ILE A 25 -6.01 12.40 34.06
C ILE A 25 -5.84 10.89 34.15
N GLU A 26 -6.66 10.19 34.92
CA GLU A 26 -6.64 8.72 35.00
C GLU A 26 -6.95 8.09 33.66
N THR A 27 -7.96 8.55 32.93
CA THR A 27 -8.28 8.06 31.58
C THR A 27 -7.20 8.40 30.55
N ALA A 28 -6.52 9.53 30.70
CA ALA A 28 -5.39 9.87 29.81
C ALA A 28 -4.16 8.98 30.06
N ASN A 29 -3.85 8.69 31.33
CA ASN A 29 -2.75 7.79 31.67
C ASN A 29 -3.04 6.35 31.22
N GLU A 30 -4.29 5.85 31.39
CA GLU A 30 -4.69 4.53 30.88
C GLU A 30 -4.59 4.45 29.35
N LEU A 31 -4.83 5.55 28.62
CA LEU A 31 -4.65 5.63 27.18
C LEU A 31 -3.18 5.65 26.79
N GLU A 32 -2.32 6.35 27.53
CA GLU A 32 -0.87 6.36 27.29
C GLU A 32 -0.26 4.97 27.54
N ASP A 33 -0.63 4.29 28.64
CA ASP A 33 -0.17 2.95 28.96
C ASP A 33 -0.61 1.92 27.89
N ASN A 34 -1.86 2.00 27.42
CA ASN A 34 -2.36 1.18 26.32
C ASN A 34 -1.62 1.46 24.99
N LEU A 35 -1.29 2.72 24.71
CA LEU A 35 -0.51 3.08 23.53
C LEU A 35 0.93 2.54 23.61
N GLU A 36 1.57 2.63 24.78
CA GLU A 36 2.91 2.05 24.97
C GLU A 36 2.91 0.51 24.79
N GLU A 37 1.86 -0.16 25.26
CA GLU A 37 1.73 -1.61 25.10
C GLU A 37 1.48 -2.00 23.63
N VAL A 38 0.70 -1.21 22.89
CA VAL A 38 0.50 -1.37 21.44
C VAL A 38 1.79 -1.12 20.68
N PHE A 39 2.55 -0.06 20.99
CA PHE A 39 3.84 0.22 20.35
C PHE A 39 4.90 -0.84 20.68
N LYS A 40 4.94 -1.37 21.89
CA LYS A 40 5.81 -2.50 22.26
C LYS A 40 5.44 -3.78 21.52
N ASN A 41 4.16 -4.05 21.32
CA ASN A 41 3.69 -5.18 20.53
C ASN A 41 3.95 -5.01 19.03
N GLU A 42 3.83 -3.81 18.48
CA GLU A 42 4.19 -3.55 17.08
C GLU A 42 5.71 -3.65 16.84
N GLN A 43 6.54 -3.26 17.79
CA GLN A 43 8.00 -3.44 17.70
C GLN A 43 8.42 -4.92 17.77
N ASN A 44 7.65 -5.77 18.47
CA ASN A 44 7.88 -7.21 18.49
C ASN A 44 7.33 -7.93 17.24
N LEU A 45 6.44 -7.31 16.46
CA LEU A 45 5.94 -7.85 15.18
C LEU A 45 6.83 -7.52 13.98
N VAL A 46 7.75 -6.57 14.12
CA VAL A 46 8.84 -6.34 13.17
C VAL A 46 10.11 -6.96 13.77
N GLU A 47 10.10 -8.26 14.02
CA GLU A 47 11.33 -9.02 14.04
C GLU A 47 11.98 -8.85 12.66
N ARG A 48 12.98 -7.96 12.58
CA ARG A 48 13.94 -8.00 11.49
C ARG A 48 14.43 -9.45 11.48
N PRO A 49 14.38 -10.16 10.35
CA PRO A 49 14.93 -11.50 10.29
C PRO A 49 16.33 -11.41 10.89
N ASP A 50 16.54 -12.13 11.97
CA ASP A 50 17.75 -12.06 12.76
C ASP A 50 18.93 -12.11 11.80
N TYR A 51 19.82 -11.13 11.90
CA TYR A 51 21.08 -11.14 11.13
C TYR A 51 21.87 -12.43 11.36
N GLU A 52 21.61 -13.12 12.47
CA GLU A 52 22.11 -14.46 12.75
C GLU A 52 21.47 -15.54 11.88
N VAL A 53 20.19 -15.43 11.51
CA VAL A 53 19.56 -16.34 10.53
C VAL A 53 20.19 -16.16 9.16
N LEU A 54 20.51 -14.94 8.78
CA LEU A 54 21.26 -14.65 7.54
C LEU A 54 22.74 -15.12 7.62
N LYS A 55 23.35 -15.15 8.81
CA LYS A 55 24.68 -15.74 9.03
C LYS A 55 24.65 -17.25 8.95
N ASN A 56 23.61 -17.89 9.50
CA ASN A 56 23.42 -19.32 9.42
C ASN A 56 23.06 -19.79 8.00
N LEU A 57 22.46 -18.93 7.17
CA LEU A 57 22.31 -19.18 5.73
C LEU A 57 23.64 -19.09 4.96
N LYS A 58 24.66 -18.42 5.52
CA LYS A 58 26.04 -18.43 5.00
C LYS A 58 26.92 -19.58 5.55
N GLY A 59 26.43 -20.35 6.49
CA GLY A 59 27.18 -21.31 7.29
C GLY A 59 27.01 -22.77 6.93
N THR A 60 26.37 -23.12 5.82
CA THR A 60 26.60 -24.45 5.21
C THR A 60 27.67 -24.30 4.15
N GLU A 61 28.92 -24.56 4.59
CA GLU A 61 30.04 -24.84 3.71
C GLU A 61 29.57 -25.76 2.58
N SER A 62 29.77 -25.26 1.35
CA SER A 62 30.04 -26.06 0.15
C SER A 62 29.32 -27.43 0.07
N ASP A 63 28.01 -27.47 -0.04
CA ASP A 63 27.48 -28.30 -1.10
C ASP A 63 27.98 -27.65 -2.40
N GLU A 64 29.06 -28.17 -2.93
CA GLU A 64 29.53 -27.89 -4.28
C GLU A 64 28.34 -28.15 -5.20
N CYS A 65 27.59 -27.12 -5.43
CA CYS A 65 26.41 -27.16 -6.29
C CYS A 65 26.94 -27.26 -7.72
N ALA A 66 27.29 -28.49 -8.15
CA ALA A 66 27.80 -28.77 -9.48
C ALA A 66 26.87 -28.23 -10.60
N ASP A 67 25.60 -27.94 -10.27
CA ASP A 67 24.57 -27.48 -11.18
C ASP A 67 23.85 -26.17 -10.73
N CYS A 68 24.49 -25.34 -9.89
CA CYS A 68 23.89 -24.08 -9.46
C CYS A 68 23.96 -23.03 -10.54
N ILE A 69 22.82 -22.74 -11.13
CA ILE A 69 22.67 -21.62 -12.05
C ILE A 69 22.36 -20.37 -11.24
N PHE A 70 23.21 -19.33 -11.40
CA PHE A 70 23.04 -18.06 -10.67
C PHE A 70 21.65 -17.48 -10.83
N GLY A 71 21.03 -17.10 -9.70
CA GLY A 71 19.71 -16.47 -9.64
C GLY A 71 18.51 -17.42 -9.46
N TYR A 72 18.68 -18.72 -9.69
CA TYR A 72 17.56 -19.68 -9.51
C TYR A 72 17.26 -19.95 -8.04
N ASP A 73 18.25 -19.87 -7.17
CA ASP A 73 18.07 -20.05 -5.73
C ASP A 73 17.26 -18.93 -5.09
N PHE A 74 17.17 -17.77 -5.74
CA PHE A 74 16.31 -16.65 -5.31
C PHE A 74 14.84 -17.07 -5.12
N PHE A 75 14.35 -17.99 -5.95
CA PHE A 75 12.97 -18.45 -5.90
C PHE A 75 12.71 -19.56 -4.89
N LYS A 76 13.75 -20.26 -4.39
CA LYS A 76 13.60 -21.32 -3.38
C LYS A 76 13.12 -20.79 -2.03
N TYR A 77 13.51 -19.55 -1.70
CA TYR A 77 13.21 -18.92 -0.42
C TYR A 77 12.20 -17.77 -0.57
N ALA A 78 11.50 -17.75 -1.69
CA ALA A 78 10.48 -16.71 -1.92
C ALA A 78 9.36 -16.85 -0.89
N PRO A 79 8.92 -15.74 -0.27
CA PRO A 79 7.82 -15.76 0.69
C PRO A 79 6.55 -16.27 -0.01
N THR A 80 5.88 -17.24 0.62
CA THR A 80 4.63 -17.81 0.11
C THR A 80 3.43 -16.89 0.29
N THR A 81 3.59 -15.85 1.09
CA THR A 81 2.55 -14.86 1.37
C THR A 81 2.93 -13.52 0.76
N PHE A 82 2.18 -13.11 -0.26
CA PHE A 82 2.21 -11.75 -0.77
C PHE A 82 1.10 -10.96 -0.09
N ALA A 83 1.44 -10.19 0.93
CA ALA A 83 0.55 -9.15 1.42
C ALA A 83 0.27 -8.19 0.24
N PRO A 84 -0.99 -7.78 0.02
CA PRO A 84 -1.27 -6.77 -0.99
C PRO A 84 -0.44 -5.53 -0.68
N ILE A 85 0.33 -5.08 -1.66
CA ILE A 85 1.22 -3.92 -1.51
C ILE A 85 0.34 -2.67 -1.55
N ASN A 86 -0.25 -2.30 -0.42
CA ASN A 86 -1.19 -1.19 -0.33
C ASN A 86 -0.49 0.17 -0.14
N ASN A 87 0.81 0.19 0.16
CA ASN A 87 1.56 1.40 0.53
C ASN A 87 2.67 1.79 -0.46
N VAL A 88 2.65 1.26 -1.68
CA VAL A 88 3.60 1.68 -2.70
C VAL A 88 3.15 3.03 -3.26
N PRO A 89 4.04 4.04 -3.31
CA PRO A 89 3.75 5.28 -4.01
C PRO A 89 3.36 4.98 -5.46
N VAL A 90 2.25 5.55 -5.89
CA VAL A 90 1.79 5.39 -7.27
C VAL A 90 2.44 6.46 -8.13
N ASP A 91 3.05 6.04 -9.23
CA ASP A 91 3.63 6.94 -10.21
C ASP A 91 2.51 7.77 -10.88
N SER A 92 2.83 9.03 -11.22
CA SER A 92 1.96 9.91 -11.99
C SER A 92 1.57 9.31 -13.36
N ASP A 93 2.42 8.47 -13.92
CA ASP A 93 2.22 7.82 -15.22
C ASP A 93 1.35 6.56 -15.16
N TYR A 94 0.91 6.15 -13.96
CA TYR A 94 -0.01 5.03 -13.82
C TYR A 94 -1.32 5.29 -14.59
N ILE A 95 -1.63 4.42 -15.55
CA ILE A 95 -2.84 4.53 -16.38
C ILE A 95 -4.03 4.00 -15.58
N LEU A 96 -4.95 4.91 -15.27
CA LEU A 96 -6.19 4.59 -14.56
C LEU A 96 -7.09 3.68 -15.39
N GLY A 97 -7.87 2.86 -14.72
CA GLY A 97 -8.81 1.97 -15.36
C GLY A 97 -9.94 1.51 -14.45
N PRO A 98 -10.90 0.78 -15.03
CA PRO A 98 -12.04 0.26 -14.29
C PRO A 98 -11.64 -0.58 -13.08
N GLY A 99 -12.24 -0.28 -11.94
CA GLY A 99 -11.95 -0.94 -10.67
C GLY A 99 -10.91 -0.24 -9.79
N ASP A 100 -10.17 0.74 -10.31
CA ASP A 100 -9.31 1.59 -9.49
C ASP A 100 -10.18 2.48 -8.59
N LYS A 101 -9.80 2.65 -7.33
CA LYS A 101 -10.53 3.43 -6.33
C LYS A 101 -9.77 4.70 -6.01
N LEU A 102 -10.37 5.83 -6.22
CA LEU A 102 -9.83 7.14 -5.92
C LEU A 102 -10.44 7.70 -4.65
N LEU A 103 -9.61 8.37 -3.87
CA LEU A 103 -9.98 9.18 -2.74
C LEU A 103 -9.79 10.64 -3.12
N VAL A 104 -10.85 11.41 -3.08
CA VAL A 104 -10.85 12.86 -3.28
C VAL A 104 -11.16 13.53 -1.95
N ASN A 105 -10.19 14.30 -1.44
CA ASN A 105 -10.38 15.14 -0.27
C ASN A 105 -10.63 16.57 -0.76
N LEU A 106 -11.82 17.07 -0.53
CA LEU A 106 -12.19 18.46 -0.73
C LEU A 106 -11.85 19.27 0.52
N TYR A 107 -11.27 20.45 0.36
CA TYR A 107 -10.91 21.33 1.46
C TYR A 107 -11.02 22.80 1.09
N GLY A 108 -11.37 23.62 2.05
CA GLY A 108 -11.66 25.05 1.86
C GLY A 108 -13.06 25.36 2.36
N THR A 109 -13.93 25.91 1.49
CA THR A 109 -15.32 26.18 1.84
C THR A 109 -16.10 24.90 2.13
N THR A 110 -15.86 23.85 1.36
CA THR A 110 -16.42 22.51 1.59
C THR A 110 -15.30 21.58 2.03
N ASN A 111 -15.51 20.86 3.15
CA ASN A 111 -14.58 19.85 3.66
C ASN A 111 -15.28 18.49 3.60
N GLU A 112 -14.94 17.70 2.61
CA GLU A 112 -15.56 16.41 2.36
C GLU A 112 -14.53 15.40 1.87
N LYS A 113 -14.69 14.14 2.28
CA LYS A 113 -13.85 13.02 1.87
C LYS A 113 -14.71 12.05 1.07
N ILE A 114 -14.43 11.92 -0.21
CA ILE A 114 -15.20 11.13 -1.15
C ILE A 114 -14.35 9.97 -1.65
N GLU A 115 -14.81 8.76 -1.44
CA GLU A 115 -14.22 7.55 -2.02
C GLU A 115 -15.16 6.98 -3.10
N SER A 116 -14.63 6.78 -4.29
CA SER A 116 -15.37 6.17 -5.38
C SER A 116 -14.44 5.37 -6.28
N PHE A 117 -14.97 4.38 -6.98
CA PHE A 117 -14.25 3.59 -7.95
C PHE A 117 -14.56 4.05 -9.38
N ILE A 118 -13.62 3.79 -10.27
CA ILE A 118 -13.82 4.03 -11.70
C ILE A 118 -14.69 2.92 -12.26
N SER A 119 -15.80 3.31 -12.90
CA SER A 119 -16.75 2.38 -13.50
C SER A 119 -16.15 1.62 -14.69
N ARG A 120 -16.87 0.62 -15.22
CA ARG A 120 -16.44 -0.13 -16.40
C ARG A 120 -16.32 0.74 -17.65
N GLU A 121 -17.09 1.82 -17.72
CA GLU A 121 -17.09 2.80 -18.80
C GLU A 121 -15.96 3.84 -18.63
N GLY A 122 -15.13 3.72 -17.59
CA GLY A 122 -14.06 4.68 -17.29
C GLY A 122 -14.53 5.97 -16.67
N ILE A 123 -15.73 5.97 -16.05
CA ILE A 123 -16.33 7.15 -15.42
C ILE A 123 -16.07 7.10 -13.90
N PHE A 124 -15.61 8.21 -13.37
CA PHE A 124 -15.51 8.47 -11.95
C PHE A 124 -16.65 9.41 -11.53
N PHE A 125 -17.39 9.05 -10.50
CA PHE A 125 -18.53 9.83 -10.03
C PHE A 125 -18.17 10.60 -8.76
N LEU A 126 -18.33 11.91 -8.82
CA LEU A 126 -18.25 12.83 -7.69
C LEU A 126 -19.65 13.39 -7.39
N PRO A 127 -20.21 13.21 -6.17
CA PRO A 127 -21.55 13.65 -5.84
C PRO A 127 -21.83 15.12 -6.16
N SER A 128 -20.84 15.99 -5.91
CA SER A 128 -20.96 17.44 -6.10
C SER A 128 -20.75 17.91 -7.55
N LEU A 129 -20.11 17.10 -8.41
CA LEU A 129 -19.67 17.48 -9.77
C LEU A 129 -20.25 16.57 -10.86
N GLY A 130 -20.87 15.44 -10.44
CA GLY A 130 -21.37 14.43 -11.36
C GLY A 130 -20.30 13.54 -11.98
N PRO A 131 -20.56 12.96 -13.16
CA PRO A 131 -19.66 12.01 -13.82
C PRO A 131 -18.48 12.74 -14.48
N ILE A 132 -17.27 12.17 -14.29
CA ILE A 132 -16.01 12.62 -14.92
C ILE A 132 -15.41 11.44 -15.67
N SER A 133 -15.15 11.58 -16.96
CA SER A 133 -14.49 10.54 -17.75
C SER A 133 -12.98 10.57 -17.50
N LEU A 134 -12.44 9.45 -17.02
CA LEU A 134 -11.01 9.26 -16.75
C LEU A 134 -10.38 8.17 -17.66
N ILE A 135 -11.11 7.71 -18.66
CA ILE A 135 -10.67 6.63 -19.53
C ILE A 135 -9.37 7.01 -20.27
N GLY A 136 -8.37 6.15 -20.18
CA GLY A 136 -7.10 6.33 -20.87
C GLY A 136 -6.18 7.42 -20.30
N LEU A 137 -6.59 8.12 -19.25
CA LEU A 137 -5.76 9.09 -18.57
C LEU A 137 -4.80 8.41 -17.60
N ASN A 138 -3.61 8.98 -17.44
CA ASN A 138 -2.73 8.66 -16.32
C ASN A 138 -3.22 9.34 -15.04
N PHE A 139 -2.72 8.88 -13.89
CA PHE A 139 -3.11 9.41 -12.58
C PHE A 139 -2.80 10.91 -12.44
N GLY A 140 -1.66 11.37 -13.00
CA GLY A 140 -1.27 12.78 -12.95
C GLY A 140 -2.27 13.69 -13.69
N ASP A 141 -2.66 13.31 -14.91
CA ASP A 141 -3.58 14.09 -15.73
C ASP A 141 -5.02 14.02 -15.21
N ALA A 142 -5.45 12.84 -14.74
CA ALA A 142 -6.75 12.69 -14.07
C ALA A 142 -6.84 13.55 -12.80
N SER A 143 -5.76 13.59 -12.01
CA SER A 143 -5.67 14.45 -10.83
C SER A 143 -5.79 15.93 -11.16
N LYS A 144 -5.11 16.38 -12.22
CA LYS A 144 -5.25 17.77 -12.72
C LYS A 144 -6.67 18.08 -13.15
N LEU A 145 -7.25 17.20 -13.98
CA LEU A 145 -8.62 17.35 -14.47
C LEU A 145 -9.64 17.49 -13.33
N ILE A 146 -9.56 16.61 -12.33
CA ILE A 146 -10.45 16.65 -11.16
C ILE A 146 -10.26 17.96 -10.38
N LYS A 147 -9.00 18.36 -10.13
CA LYS A 147 -8.69 19.62 -9.42
C LYS A 147 -9.25 20.84 -10.14
N GLU A 148 -9.11 20.89 -11.45
CA GLU A 148 -9.64 21.99 -12.29
C GLU A 148 -11.16 22.03 -12.25
N ARG A 149 -11.82 20.88 -12.37
CA ARG A 149 -13.29 20.79 -12.25
C ARG A 149 -13.78 21.29 -10.89
N VAL A 150 -13.17 20.80 -9.80
CA VAL A 150 -13.52 21.23 -8.44
C VAL A 150 -13.36 22.74 -8.29
N ARG A 151 -12.24 23.31 -8.74
CA ARG A 151 -11.96 24.74 -8.63
C ARG A 151 -12.96 25.61 -9.43
N ASN A 152 -13.38 25.13 -10.59
CA ASN A 152 -14.27 25.88 -11.47
C ASN A 152 -15.74 25.80 -11.03
N GLU A 153 -16.17 24.67 -10.47
CA GLU A 153 -17.57 24.43 -10.16
C GLU A 153 -17.90 24.67 -8.67
N ILE A 154 -16.90 24.56 -7.76
CA ILE A 154 -17.08 24.77 -6.32
C ILE A 154 -16.20 25.93 -5.83
N ILE A 155 -16.76 27.11 -5.74
CA ILE A 155 -16.04 28.34 -5.36
C ILE A 155 -15.40 28.20 -3.97
N GLY A 156 -14.08 28.51 -3.88
CA GLY A 156 -13.35 28.50 -2.62
C GLY A 156 -12.98 27.10 -2.13
N THR A 157 -13.15 26.06 -2.95
CA THR A 157 -12.80 24.67 -2.60
C THR A 157 -11.65 24.17 -3.47
N ASN A 158 -10.72 23.46 -2.86
CA ASN A 158 -9.64 22.75 -3.52
C ASN A 158 -9.80 21.23 -3.33
N ALA A 159 -9.12 20.45 -4.17
CA ALA A 159 -9.15 19.01 -4.07
C ALA A 159 -7.73 18.42 -3.98
N SER A 160 -7.57 17.40 -3.14
CA SER A 160 -6.41 16.50 -3.13
C SER A 160 -6.87 15.11 -3.54
N ILE A 161 -6.23 14.53 -4.54
CA ILE A 161 -6.60 13.22 -5.10
C ILE A 161 -5.53 12.20 -4.75
N THR A 162 -5.95 11.04 -4.26
CA THR A 162 -5.10 9.92 -3.92
C THR A 162 -5.67 8.63 -4.50
N LEU A 163 -4.84 7.79 -5.05
CA LEU A 163 -5.23 6.43 -5.45
C LEU A 163 -5.26 5.55 -4.20
N ARG A 164 -6.46 5.10 -3.83
CA ARG A 164 -6.69 4.32 -2.60
C ARG A 164 -6.44 2.84 -2.80
N GLU A 165 -7.03 2.29 -3.84
CA GLU A 165 -6.92 0.88 -4.19
C GLU A 165 -6.70 0.76 -5.69
N VAL A 166 -5.88 -0.18 -6.08
CA VAL A 166 -5.57 -0.47 -7.48
C VAL A 166 -6.30 -1.73 -7.89
N ARG A 167 -6.83 -1.74 -9.09
CA ARG A 167 -7.51 -2.90 -9.67
C ARG A 167 -6.61 -4.12 -9.68
N SER A 168 -7.21 -5.29 -9.58
CA SER A 168 -6.54 -6.56 -9.84
C SER A 168 -6.47 -6.83 -11.35
N ILE A 169 -5.35 -7.38 -11.79
CA ILE A 169 -5.11 -7.82 -13.16
C ILE A 169 -4.89 -9.33 -13.22
N ASN A 170 -5.25 -9.93 -14.34
CA ASN A 170 -4.93 -11.32 -14.61
C ASN A 170 -3.66 -11.40 -15.47
N VAL A 171 -2.68 -12.12 -14.97
CA VAL A 171 -1.41 -12.38 -15.64
C VAL A 171 -1.32 -13.86 -15.98
N TYR A 172 -0.98 -14.18 -17.22
CA TYR A 172 -0.75 -15.55 -17.67
C TYR A 172 0.76 -15.80 -17.69
N MET A 173 1.20 -16.73 -16.86
CA MET A 173 2.57 -17.20 -16.83
C MET A 173 2.69 -18.44 -17.71
N LEU A 174 3.53 -18.36 -18.73
CA LEU A 174 3.71 -19.39 -19.74
C LEU A 174 5.19 -19.69 -19.96
N GLY A 175 5.50 -20.87 -20.48
CA GLY A 175 6.86 -21.32 -20.72
C GLY A 175 7.44 -22.08 -19.53
N GLU A 176 8.76 -22.01 -19.35
CA GLU A 176 9.52 -22.80 -18.38
C GLU A 176 9.45 -22.20 -16.96
N VAL A 177 8.25 -21.87 -16.49
CA VAL A 177 8.00 -21.49 -15.07
C VAL A 177 7.60 -22.71 -14.27
N TYR A 178 7.84 -22.69 -12.95
CA TYR A 178 7.55 -23.83 -12.09
C TYR A 178 6.05 -24.15 -12.06
N GLN A 179 5.18 -23.14 -11.98
CA GLN A 179 3.73 -23.27 -12.06
C GLN A 179 3.19 -22.37 -13.18
N PRO A 180 3.07 -22.89 -14.41
CA PRO A 180 2.42 -22.15 -15.48
C PRO A 180 0.91 -22.04 -15.20
N GLY A 181 0.32 -20.90 -15.54
CA GLY A 181 -1.10 -20.70 -15.32
C GLY A 181 -1.53 -19.25 -15.28
N LYS A 182 -2.78 -19.05 -14.83
CA LYS A 182 -3.38 -17.73 -14.65
C LYS A 182 -3.25 -17.31 -13.19
N PHE A 183 -2.67 -16.14 -12.95
CA PHE A 183 -2.53 -15.54 -11.63
C PHE A 183 -3.27 -14.21 -11.57
N THR A 184 -3.95 -13.93 -10.46
CA THR A 184 -4.57 -12.64 -10.20
C THR A 184 -3.66 -11.84 -9.28
N MET A 185 -3.27 -10.65 -9.73
CA MET A 185 -2.28 -9.81 -9.06
C MET A 185 -2.74 -8.36 -9.01
N SER A 186 -2.12 -7.55 -8.15
CA SER A 186 -2.33 -6.10 -8.16
C SER A 186 -1.81 -5.48 -9.47
N GLY A 187 -2.48 -4.44 -9.97
CA GLY A 187 -2.03 -3.68 -11.14
C GLY A 187 -0.68 -3.00 -10.98
N LEU A 188 -0.14 -2.91 -9.74
CA LEU A 188 1.19 -2.40 -9.42
C LEU A 188 2.25 -3.51 -9.28
N SER A 189 1.88 -4.77 -9.49
CA SER A 189 2.83 -5.89 -9.37
C SER A 189 3.91 -5.83 -10.43
N SER A 190 5.14 -6.08 -10.01
CA SER A 190 6.29 -6.21 -10.93
C SER A 190 6.37 -7.59 -11.57
N VAL A 191 7.21 -7.72 -12.59
CA VAL A 191 7.52 -9.01 -13.21
C VAL A 191 8.16 -9.97 -12.21
N SER A 192 9.02 -9.45 -11.32
CA SER A 192 9.63 -10.24 -10.25
C SER A 192 8.57 -10.84 -9.33
N ASN A 193 7.55 -10.07 -8.97
CA ASN A 193 6.44 -10.58 -8.15
C ASN A 193 5.67 -11.69 -8.86
N ALA A 194 5.44 -11.56 -10.18
CA ALA A 194 4.79 -12.59 -10.97
C ALA A 194 5.60 -13.90 -11.01
N LEU A 195 6.91 -13.79 -11.20
CA LEU A 195 7.81 -14.95 -11.18
C LEU A 195 7.86 -15.62 -9.81
N ILE A 196 7.89 -14.84 -8.72
CA ILE A 196 7.89 -15.39 -7.37
C ILE A 196 6.59 -16.15 -7.11
N VAL A 197 5.42 -15.58 -7.46
CA VAL A 197 4.11 -16.24 -7.27
C VAL A 197 4.00 -17.53 -8.08
N SER A 198 4.61 -17.60 -9.28
CA SER A 198 4.66 -18.82 -10.10
C SER A 198 5.70 -19.84 -9.64
N GLY A 199 6.42 -19.58 -8.52
CA GLY A 199 7.46 -20.47 -8.00
C GLY A 199 8.81 -20.35 -8.70
N GLY A 200 8.97 -19.35 -9.57
CA GLY A 200 10.21 -19.10 -10.31
C GLY A 200 10.27 -19.80 -11.65
N VAL A 201 11.47 -19.86 -12.21
CA VAL A 201 11.77 -20.45 -13.51
C VAL A 201 12.48 -21.81 -13.30
N ASN A 202 12.08 -22.80 -14.10
CA ASN A 202 12.73 -24.13 -14.10
C ASN A 202 14.19 -24.04 -14.59
N LYS A 203 15.02 -25.00 -14.23
CA LYS A 203 16.42 -25.07 -14.67
C LYS A 203 16.58 -25.12 -16.20
N THR A 204 15.56 -25.58 -16.92
CA THR A 204 15.49 -25.60 -18.39
C THR A 204 15.12 -24.27 -19.00
N GLY A 205 14.58 -23.34 -18.20
CA GLY A 205 14.19 -22.01 -18.64
C GLY A 205 15.33 -20.99 -18.56
N SER A 206 15.10 -19.80 -19.08
CA SER A 206 16.08 -18.71 -19.06
C SER A 206 15.56 -17.47 -18.35
N LEU A 207 16.25 -17.06 -17.28
CA LEU A 207 15.98 -15.79 -16.58
C LEU A 207 16.41 -14.56 -17.39
N ARG A 208 17.21 -14.75 -18.44
CA ARG A 208 17.66 -13.66 -19.33
C ARG A 208 16.72 -13.38 -20.48
N ASN A 209 15.82 -14.33 -20.80
CA ASN A 209 14.88 -14.21 -21.90
C ASN A 209 13.45 -14.30 -21.40
N ILE A 210 13.01 -13.25 -20.71
CA ILE A 210 11.64 -13.09 -20.22
C ILE A 210 10.97 -12.04 -21.10
N SER A 211 9.86 -12.39 -21.74
CA SER A 211 9.10 -11.45 -22.57
C SER A 211 7.72 -11.18 -21.98
N ILE A 212 7.35 -9.90 -21.94
CA ILE A 212 6.01 -9.45 -21.54
C ILE A 212 5.20 -9.12 -22.77
N LYS A 213 4.04 -9.76 -22.92
CA LYS A 213 3.12 -9.51 -24.02
C LYS A 213 1.80 -8.94 -23.52
N ARG A 214 1.31 -7.89 -24.16
CA ARG A 214 -0.02 -7.30 -23.92
C ARG A 214 -0.67 -7.03 -25.28
N ASN A 215 -1.92 -7.48 -25.46
CA ASN A 215 -2.66 -7.32 -26.72
C ASN A 215 -1.84 -7.78 -27.95
N ASN A 216 -1.20 -8.93 -27.83
CA ASN A 216 -0.35 -9.55 -28.85
C ASN A 216 0.90 -8.73 -29.25
N ARG A 217 1.27 -7.71 -28.47
CA ARG A 217 2.51 -6.93 -28.65
C ARG A 217 3.48 -7.24 -27.51
N THR A 218 4.75 -7.41 -27.84
CA THR A 218 5.82 -7.49 -26.84
C THR A 218 6.08 -6.08 -26.30
N ILE A 219 6.07 -5.94 -24.97
CA ILE A 219 6.27 -4.66 -24.26
C ILE A 219 7.71 -4.60 -23.73
N ALA A 220 8.24 -5.73 -23.28
CA ALA A 220 9.60 -5.90 -22.77
C ALA A 220 10.03 -7.36 -22.98
#